data_eba7d0222f7466d79573031b901f8a8c
#
_entry.id   eba7d0222f7466d79573031b901f8a8c
#
_cell.length_a   1.000
_cell.length_b   1.000
_cell.length_c   1.000
_cell.angle_alpha   90.00
_cell.angle_beta   90.00
_cell.angle_gamma   90.00
#
_symmetry.space_group_name_H-M   'P 1'
#
loop_
_entity.id
_entity.type
_entity.pdbx_description
1 polymer ?
#
loop_
_entity_poly.entity_id
_entity_poly.type
_entity_poly.pdbx_seq_one_letter_code
_entity_poly.pdbx_strand_id
1 'polypeptide(L)' 'MAADVVANGDRCEVIAGTHKGRSGTVEDWKLSKTGHATITVREASGDRFKTLARNAVKV' A
#
# COMPACT_ATOMS: atom_id res chain seq x y z
N MET A 1 9.24 14.26 -5.30
CA MET A 1 9.40 12.97 -5.96
C MET A 1 8.24 12.07 -5.59
N ALA A 2 7.86 11.24 -6.50
CA ALA A 2 6.73 10.33 -6.30
C ALA A 2 7.20 8.92 -5.90
N ALA A 3 8.29 8.86 -5.14
CA ALA A 3 8.88 7.58 -4.76
C ALA A 3 7.95 6.72 -3.92
N ASP A 4 7.02 7.36 -3.21
CA ASP A 4 6.05 6.68 -2.36
C ASP A 4 4.75 6.37 -3.09
N VAL A 5 4.65 6.70 -4.37
CA VAL A 5 3.44 6.41 -5.13
C VAL A 5 3.48 4.98 -5.63
N VAL A 6 2.47 4.23 -5.25
CA VAL A 6 2.32 2.84 -5.67
C VAL A 6 1.04 2.68 -6.47
N ALA A 7 1.00 1.69 -7.34
CA ALA A 7 -0.15 1.39 -8.17
C ALA A 7 -0.47 -0.09 -8.09
N ASN A 8 -1.67 -0.44 -8.55
CA ASN A 8 -2.09 -1.84 -8.57
C ASN A 8 -1.07 -2.70 -9.30
N GLY A 9 -0.70 -3.81 -8.67
CA GLY A 9 0.28 -4.73 -9.22
C GLY A 9 1.71 -4.47 -8.78
N ASP A 10 1.98 -3.31 -8.17
CA ASP A 10 3.33 -3.03 -7.68
C ASP A 10 3.60 -3.78 -6.39
N ARG A 11 4.85 -4.16 -6.21
CA ARG A 11 5.30 -4.66 -4.93
C ARG A 11 5.66 -3.49 -4.05
N CYS A 12 5.28 -3.59 -2.79
CA CYS A 12 5.51 -2.49 -1.86
C CYS A 12 5.89 -3.00 -0.48
N GLU A 13 6.45 -2.09 0.32
CA GLU A 13 6.70 -2.32 1.73
C GLU A 13 6.03 -1.21 2.51
N VAL A 14 5.33 -1.57 3.58
CA VAL A 14 4.68 -0.62 4.46
C VAL A 14 5.71 -0.11 5.46
N ILE A 15 5.90 1.21 5.47
CA ILE A 15 6.96 1.85 6.27
C ILE A 15 6.42 2.66 7.43
N ALA A 16 5.10 2.77 7.56
CA ALA A 16 4.50 3.57 8.62
C ALA A 16 3.10 3.02 8.93
N GLY A 17 2.57 3.43 10.09
CA GLY A 17 1.22 3.07 10.49
C GLY A 17 1.17 1.71 11.18
N THR A 18 -0.06 1.20 11.36
CA THR A 18 -0.31 -0.04 12.09
C THR A 18 0.36 -1.25 11.44
N HIS A 19 0.50 -1.23 10.12
CA HIS A 19 1.03 -2.37 9.36
C HIS A 19 2.49 -2.22 9.00
N LYS A 20 3.21 -1.33 9.67
CA LYS A 20 4.62 -1.10 9.41
C LYS A 20 5.41 -2.41 9.45
N GLY A 21 6.27 -2.61 8.46
CA GLY A 21 7.11 -3.80 8.36
C GLY A 21 6.52 -4.91 7.50
N ARG A 22 5.28 -4.77 7.07
CA ARG A 22 4.64 -5.75 6.19
C ARG A 22 4.89 -5.37 4.74
N SER A 23 4.88 -6.37 3.88
CA SER A 23 5.11 -6.15 2.45
C SER A 23 4.20 -7.05 1.63
N GLY A 24 4.03 -6.70 0.38
CA GLY A 24 3.20 -7.48 -0.52
C GLY A 24 2.96 -6.76 -1.84
N THR A 25 1.88 -7.14 -2.49
CA THR A 25 1.49 -6.58 -3.79
C THR A 25 0.29 -5.66 -3.60
N VAL A 26 0.36 -4.49 -4.20
CA VAL A 26 -0.71 -3.50 -4.13
C VAL A 26 -1.90 -3.96 -4.97
N GLU A 27 -3.08 -3.91 -4.35
CA GLU A 27 -4.35 -4.16 -5.02
C GLU A 27 -5.34 -3.07 -4.62
N ASP A 28 -6.35 -2.87 -5.46
CA ASP A 28 -7.51 -2.06 -5.12
C ASP A 28 -7.14 -0.64 -4.65
N TRP A 29 -6.29 0.02 -5.41
CA TRP A 29 -5.92 1.41 -5.15
C TRP A 29 -7.17 2.29 -5.30
N LYS A 30 -7.45 3.10 -4.28
CA LYS A 30 -8.61 3.99 -4.27
C LYS A 30 -8.24 5.34 -3.72
N LEU A 31 -8.83 6.37 -4.30
CA LEU A 31 -8.72 7.72 -3.77
C LEU A 31 -9.98 8.00 -2.95
N SER A 32 -9.80 8.34 -1.68
CA SER A 32 -10.93 8.65 -0.81
C SER A 32 -11.47 10.05 -1.09
N LYS A 33 -12.66 10.33 -0.54
CA LYS A 33 -13.28 11.64 -0.70
C LYS A 33 -12.44 12.77 -0.11
N THR A 34 -11.62 12.46 0.86
CA THR A 34 -10.77 13.45 1.52
C THR A 34 -9.44 13.64 0.81
N GLY A 35 -9.23 12.97 -0.31
CA GLY A 35 -8.00 13.11 -1.08
C GLY A 35 -6.88 12.18 -0.65
N HIS A 36 -7.15 11.24 0.24
CA HIS A 36 -6.16 10.27 0.68
C HIS A 36 -6.33 8.97 -0.09
N ALA A 37 -5.26 8.52 -0.74
CA ALA A 37 -5.28 7.25 -1.43
C ALA A 37 -5.12 6.10 -0.43
N THR A 38 -5.91 5.06 -0.62
CA THR A 38 -5.81 3.84 0.16
C THR A 38 -5.53 2.68 -0.78
N ILE A 39 -4.84 1.67 -0.26
CA ILE A 39 -4.51 0.47 -1.02
C ILE A 39 -4.80 -0.74 -0.17
N THR A 40 -5.03 -1.86 -0.85
CA THR A 40 -5.02 -3.17 -0.23
C THR A 40 -3.69 -3.82 -0.57
N VAL A 41 -3.03 -4.37 0.42
CA VAL A 41 -1.76 -5.08 0.22
C VAL A 41 -2.02 -6.55 0.44
N ARG A 42 -1.66 -7.38 -0.54
CA ARG A 42 -1.76 -8.82 -0.43
C ARG A 42 -0.38 -9.41 -0.19
N GLU A 43 -0.23 -10.02 0.98
CA GLU A 43 1.03 -10.66 1.36
C GLU A 43 1.19 -12.01 0.66
N ALA A 44 2.42 -12.52 0.65
CA ALA A 44 2.72 -13.81 0.04
C ALA A 44 1.91 -14.96 0.66
N SER A 45 1.56 -14.82 1.93
CA SER A 45 0.72 -15.80 2.63
C SER A 45 -0.73 -15.81 2.15
N GLY A 46 -1.14 -14.81 1.38
CA GLY A 46 -2.51 -14.64 0.95
C GLY A 46 -3.32 -13.68 1.83
N ASP A 47 -2.77 -13.26 2.95
CA ASP A 47 -3.43 -12.28 3.80
C ASP A 47 -3.48 -10.92 3.12
N ARG A 48 -4.58 -10.21 3.34
CA ARG A 48 -4.77 -8.86 2.80
C ARG A 48 -5.09 -7.89 3.91
N PHE A 49 -4.57 -6.69 3.76
CA PHE A 49 -4.88 -5.61 4.70
C PHE A 49 -4.91 -4.29 3.93
N LYS A 50 -5.61 -3.30 4.51
CA LYS A 50 -5.72 -1.96 3.93
C LYS A 50 -4.80 -1.01 4.67
N THR A 51 -4.18 -0.12 3.91
CA THR A 51 -3.34 0.93 4.48
C THR A 51 -3.38 2.14 3.56
N LEU A 52 -2.85 3.26 4.04
CA LEU A 52 -2.71 4.44 3.21
C LEU A 52 -1.58 4.22 2.19
N ALA A 53 -1.82 4.66 0.97
CA ALA A 53 -0.80 4.54 -0.07
C ALA A 53 0.50 5.23 0.31
N ARG A 54 0.41 6.36 1.01
CA ARG A 54 1.60 7.11 1.45
C ARG A 54 2.43 6.37 2.50
N ASN A 55 1.85 5.35 3.14
CA ASN A 55 2.56 4.54 4.12
C ASN A 55 3.33 3.40 3.50
N ALA A 56 3.27 3.25 2.19
CA ALA A 56 3.93 2.19 1.47
C ALA A 56 4.87 2.78 0.42
N VAL A 57 5.97 2.09 0.20
CA VAL A 57 6.94 2.46 -0.83
C VAL A 57 7.09 1.30 -1.79
N LYS A 58 7.33 1.65 -3.06
CA LYS A 58 7.56 0.65 -4.09
C LYS A 58 8.96 0.05 -3.90
N VAL A 59 9.03 -1.24 -3.96
CA VAL A 59 10.31 -1.96 -3.84
C VAL A 59 10.68 -2.70 -5.11
#